data_b6a2ebe7739d22a0807ef079595d3376
#
_entry.id   b6a2ebe7739d22a0807ef079595d3376
#
_cell.length_a   1.000
_cell.length_b   1.000
_cell.length_c   1.000
_cell.angle_alpha   90.00
_cell.angle_beta   90.00
_cell.angle_gamma   90.00
#
_symmetry.space_group_name_H-M   'P 1'
#
loop_
_entity.id
_entity.type
_entity.pdbx_description
1 polymer ?
#
loop_
_entity_poly.entity_id
_entity_poly.type
_entity_poly.pdbx_seq_one_letter_code
_entity_poly.pdbx_strand_id
1 'polypeptide(L)'
;YMTYNRTLGDVRTLAHEVGHAFHSYIMRDVRSYAHYYPMTLAESASTFGEMILTEGILSDPSFSPAQKASALDQEIGHGAIFLLDIPVRYQFEKKLYEERAAGELSVSRLKTLMVETQREVFGEVLEKGGEDPYFWASKLHFYITGVTFYNFPYTFGFLLSRGLFSIFKQEGAAFLPRYEEFLRLTGSDSAEGVAR
;
A
#
# COMPACT_ATOMS: atom_id res chain seq x y z
N TYR A 1 -4.25 -0.87 -16.43
CA TYR A 1 -3.90 0.05 -17.53
C TYR A 1 -2.91 1.10 -17.04
N MET A 2 -1.77 1.28 -17.73
CA MET A 2 -0.78 2.31 -17.43
C MET A 2 -0.29 2.99 -18.71
N THR A 3 0.07 4.27 -18.60
CA THR A 3 0.80 4.98 -19.66
C THR A 3 2.28 4.95 -19.34
N TYR A 4 3.12 4.59 -20.30
CA TYR A 4 4.56 4.46 -20.10
C TYR A 4 5.32 5.63 -20.73
N ASN A 5 5.84 6.53 -19.90
CA ASN A 5 6.57 7.75 -20.31
C ASN A 5 8.10 7.60 -20.18
N ARG A 6 8.61 6.40 -19.93
CA ARG A 6 10.02 6.07 -19.76
C ARG A 6 10.67 6.72 -18.53
N THR A 7 9.89 6.91 -17.46
CA THR A 7 10.39 7.39 -16.17
C THR A 7 10.68 6.21 -15.24
N LEU A 8 11.49 6.43 -14.20
CA LEU A 8 11.71 5.44 -13.15
C LEU A 8 10.40 5.10 -12.41
N GLY A 9 9.51 6.09 -12.25
CA GLY A 9 8.18 5.88 -11.70
C GLY A 9 7.33 4.92 -12.54
N ASP A 10 7.39 5.00 -13.88
CA ASP A 10 6.68 4.06 -14.75
C ASP A 10 7.24 2.63 -14.64
N VAL A 11 8.55 2.50 -14.50
CA VAL A 11 9.18 1.17 -14.29
C VAL A 11 8.73 0.58 -12.96
N ARG A 12 8.63 1.40 -11.92
CA ARG A 12 8.11 0.99 -10.61
C ARG A 12 6.64 0.57 -10.70
N THR A 13 5.81 1.35 -11.38
CA THR A 13 4.40 0.99 -11.64
C THR A 13 4.32 -0.34 -12.39
N LEU A 14 5.18 -0.55 -13.38
CA LEU A 14 5.23 -1.84 -14.10
C LEU A 14 5.61 -2.99 -13.16
N ALA A 15 6.60 -2.82 -12.27
CA ALA A 15 6.98 -3.84 -11.30
C ALA A 15 5.81 -4.16 -10.33
N HIS A 16 5.06 -3.15 -9.93
CA HIS A 16 3.83 -3.28 -9.14
C HIS A 16 2.78 -4.13 -9.87
N GLU A 17 2.43 -3.77 -11.11
CA GLU A 17 1.45 -4.51 -11.91
C GLU A 17 1.91 -5.95 -12.24
N VAL A 18 3.21 -6.15 -12.45
CA VAL A 18 3.80 -7.50 -12.61
C VAL A 18 3.64 -8.32 -11.33
N GLY A 19 3.74 -7.71 -10.15
CA GLY A 19 3.46 -8.36 -8.88
C GLY A 19 2.03 -8.89 -8.80
N HIS A 20 1.04 -8.08 -9.19
CA HIS A 20 -0.37 -8.53 -9.29
C HIS A 20 -0.55 -9.64 -10.33
N ALA A 21 0.09 -9.51 -11.48
CA ALA A 21 0.03 -10.53 -12.53
C ALA A 21 0.65 -11.86 -12.06
N PHE A 22 1.76 -11.81 -11.33
CA PHE A 22 2.39 -12.98 -10.73
C PHE A 22 1.49 -13.63 -9.68
N HIS A 23 0.86 -12.86 -8.80
CA HIS A 23 -0.12 -13.37 -7.84
C HIS A 23 -1.27 -14.11 -8.56
N SER A 24 -1.85 -13.48 -9.57
CA SER A 24 -2.92 -14.10 -10.38
C SER A 24 -2.43 -15.37 -11.08
N TYR A 25 -1.19 -15.38 -11.58
CA TYR A 25 -0.59 -16.56 -12.21
C TYR A 25 -0.41 -17.72 -11.22
N ILE A 26 0.03 -17.46 -10.01
CA ILE A 26 0.17 -18.47 -8.96
C ILE A 26 -1.20 -19.06 -8.58
N MET A 27 -2.24 -18.23 -8.58
CA MET A 27 -3.61 -18.65 -8.24
C MET A 27 -4.38 -19.30 -9.38
N ARG A 28 -3.84 -19.39 -10.60
CA ARG A 28 -4.58 -19.84 -11.80
C ARG A 28 -5.25 -21.20 -11.69
N ASP A 29 -4.70 -22.11 -10.87
CA ASP A 29 -5.18 -23.49 -10.69
C ASP A 29 -6.03 -23.67 -9.42
N VAL A 30 -6.25 -22.60 -8.63
CA VAL A 30 -7.12 -22.68 -7.45
C VAL A 30 -8.60 -22.62 -7.86
N ARG A 31 -9.49 -23.04 -6.96
CA ARG A 31 -10.94 -22.97 -7.22
C ARG A 31 -11.38 -21.52 -7.43
N SER A 32 -12.34 -21.28 -8.32
CA SER A 32 -12.81 -19.93 -8.66
C SER A 32 -13.17 -19.07 -7.45
N TYR A 33 -13.76 -19.66 -6.41
CA TYR A 33 -14.10 -18.94 -5.18
C TYR A 33 -12.84 -18.45 -4.43
N ALA A 34 -11.74 -19.18 -4.46
CA ALA A 34 -10.49 -18.82 -3.81
C ALA A 34 -9.68 -17.73 -4.56
N HIS A 35 -10.14 -17.29 -5.73
CA HIS A 35 -9.58 -16.11 -6.39
C HIS A 35 -9.98 -14.78 -5.71
N TYR A 36 -10.99 -14.82 -4.83
CA TYR A 36 -11.41 -13.66 -4.03
C TYR A 36 -10.66 -13.66 -2.71
N TYR A 37 -9.60 -12.89 -2.63
CA TYR A 37 -8.80 -12.74 -1.42
C TYR A 37 -9.07 -11.38 -0.74
N PRO A 38 -8.82 -11.27 0.59
CA PRO A 38 -8.99 -10.04 1.32
C PRO A 38 -8.15 -8.91 0.74
N MET A 39 -8.69 -7.68 0.73
CA MET A 39 -7.97 -6.48 0.27
C MET A 39 -6.65 -6.27 1.02
N THR A 40 -6.57 -6.68 2.29
CA THR A 40 -5.36 -6.64 3.10
C THR A 40 -4.18 -7.37 2.48
N LEU A 41 -4.44 -8.44 1.69
CA LEU A 41 -3.41 -9.23 1.03
C LEU A 41 -3.18 -8.83 -0.43
N ALA A 42 -4.05 -7.98 -0.99
CA ALA A 42 -4.03 -7.63 -2.41
C ALA A 42 -2.71 -6.97 -2.83
N GLU A 43 -2.14 -6.12 -1.98
CA GLU A 43 -0.93 -5.35 -2.28
C GLU A 43 0.38 -6.04 -1.85
N SER A 44 0.30 -7.25 -1.29
CA SER A 44 1.50 -7.94 -0.80
C SER A 44 2.44 -8.36 -1.94
N ALA A 45 1.92 -8.79 -3.08
CA ALA A 45 2.72 -9.20 -4.23
C ALA A 45 3.20 -8.00 -5.06
N SER A 46 2.37 -6.99 -5.23
CA SER A 46 2.70 -5.78 -5.99
C SER A 46 3.84 -5.00 -5.34
N THR A 47 3.72 -4.72 -4.03
CA THR A 47 4.77 -4.03 -3.27
C THR A 47 6.04 -4.88 -3.10
N PHE A 48 5.93 -6.21 -3.06
CA PHE A 48 7.10 -7.11 -3.09
C PHE A 48 7.86 -6.98 -4.43
N GLY A 49 7.14 -6.92 -5.55
CA GLY A 49 7.72 -6.67 -6.88
C GLY A 49 8.48 -5.35 -6.97
N GLU A 50 7.94 -4.29 -6.37
CA GLU A 50 8.62 -2.99 -6.29
C GLU A 50 9.94 -3.06 -5.51
N MET A 51 9.97 -3.83 -4.41
CA MET A 51 11.20 -4.02 -3.63
C MET A 51 12.27 -4.82 -4.38
N ILE A 52 11.87 -5.83 -5.17
CA ILE A 52 12.80 -6.56 -6.04
C ILE A 52 13.43 -5.59 -7.05
N LEU A 53 12.65 -4.71 -7.66
CA LEU A 53 13.15 -3.70 -8.59
C LEU A 53 14.15 -2.77 -7.89
N THR A 54 13.80 -2.23 -6.74
CA THR A 54 14.66 -1.32 -5.99
C THR A 54 16.00 -2.00 -5.62
N GLU A 55 15.94 -3.23 -5.10
CA GLU A 55 17.15 -4.01 -4.79
C GLU A 55 18.00 -4.28 -6.02
N GLY A 56 17.37 -4.60 -7.15
CA GLY A 56 18.08 -4.76 -8.43
C GLY A 56 18.83 -3.51 -8.86
N ILE A 57 18.20 -2.34 -8.76
CA ILE A 57 18.84 -1.05 -9.07
C ILE A 57 20.01 -0.78 -8.11
N LEU A 58 19.83 -1.03 -6.83
CA LEU A 58 20.86 -0.75 -5.81
C LEU A 58 22.09 -1.66 -5.96
N SER A 59 21.88 -2.92 -6.31
CA SER A 59 22.95 -3.91 -6.42
C SER A 59 23.69 -3.88 -7.77
N ASP A 60 23.05 -3.38 -8.84
CA ASP A 60 23.64 -3.36 -10.18
C ASP A 60 24.68 -2.21 -10.30
N PRO A 61 25.96 -2.53 -10.63
CA PRO A 61 27.00 -1.52 -10.80
C PRO A 61 26.82 -0.62 -12.01
N SER A 62 25.94 -0.96 -12.96
CA SER A 62 25.65 -0.12 -14.14
C SER A 62 24.89 1.15 -13.79
N PHE A 63 24.16 1.17 -12.65
CA PHE A 63 23.47 2.37 -12.19
C PHE A 63 24.43 3.31 -11.45
N SER A 64 24.38 4.59 -11.84
CA SER A 64 25.15 5.64 -11.18
C SER A 64 24.66 5.89 -9.73
N PRO A 65 25.51 6.48 -8.87
CA PRO A 65 25.11 6.86 -7.52
C PRO A 65 23.85 7.76 -7.49
N ALA A 66 23.71 8.67 -8.46
CA ALA A 66 22.54 9.55 -8.56
C ALA A 66 21.24 8.77 -8.87
N GLN A 67 21.32 7.77 -9.75
CA GLN A 67 20.16 6.91 -10.05
C GLN A 67 19.76 6.05 -8.83
N LYS A 68 20.74 5.51 -8.11
CA LYS A 68 20.50 4.76 -6.87
C LYS A 68 19.89 5.64 -5.78
N ALA A 69 20.38 6.87 -5.63
CA ALA A 69 19.82 7.85 -4.71
C ALA A 69 18.36 8.21 -5.07
N SER A 70 18.07 8.39 -6.37
CA SER A 70 16.70 8.64 -6.83
C SER A 70 15.77 7.46 -6.56
N ALA A 71 16.24 6.22 -6.71
CA ALA A 71 15.43 5.03 -6.39
C ALA A 71 15.13 4.96 -4.88
N LEU A 72 16.10 5.27 -4.02
CA LEU A 72 15.90 5.34 -2.57
C LEU A 72 14.96 6.47 -2.16
N ASP A 73 15.07 7.63 -2.77
CA ASP A 73 14.19 8.77 -2.52
C ASP A 73 12.73 8.42 -2.84
N GLN A 74 12.47 7.76 -3.96
CA GLN A 74 11.14 7.26 -4.29
C GLN A 74 10.64 6.23 -3.27
N GLU A 75 11.52 5.35 -2.80
CA GLU A 75 11.18 4.35 -1.78
C GLU A 75 10.78 5.00 -0.45
N ILE A 76 11.51 6.03 -0.04
CA ILE A 76 11.19 6.84 1.16
C ILE A 76 9.86 7.57 0.97
N GLY A 77 9.64 8.17 -0.20
CA GLY A 77 8.39 8.85 -0.53
C GLY A 77 7.17 7.91 -0.45
N HIS A 78 7.29 6.69 -0.96
CA HIS A 78 6.25 5.66 -0.81
C HIS A 78 6.06 5.25 0.65
N GLY A 79 7.14 5.09 1.39
CA GLY A 79 7.07 4.86 2.84
C GLY A 79 6.29 5.96 3.57
N ALA A 80 6.52 7.22 3.23
CA ALA A 80 5.78 8.35 3.80
C ALA A 80 4.28 8.29 3.44
N ILE A 81 3.92 7.94 2.20
CA ILE A 81 2.52 7.76 1.81
C ILE A 81 1.87 6.65 2.64
N PHE A 82 2.47 5.47 2.70
CA PHE A 82 1.86 4.32 3.36
C PHE A 82 1.85 4.41 4.88
N LEU A 83 2.81 5.11 5.49
CA LEU A 83 2.95 5.18 6.95
C LEU A 83 2.44 6.50 7.56
N LEU A 84 2.14 7.52 6.75
CA LEU A 84 1.62 8.80 7.21
C LEU A 84 0.30 9.17 6.52
N ASP A 85 0.28 9.28 5.18
CA ASP A 85 -0.92 9.70 4.44
C ASP A 85 -2.08 8.68 4.59
N ILE A 86 -1.81 7.39 4.42
CA ILE A 86 -2.83 6.35 4.57
C ILE A 86 -3.39 6.28 6.01
N PRO A 87 -2.59 6.32 7.08
CA PRO A 87 -3.12 6.42 8.45
C PRO A 87 -4.01 7.64 8.71
N VAL A 88 -3.70 8.82 8.12
CA VAL A 88 -4.61 9.98 8.18
C VAL A 88 -5.98 9.62 7.60
N ARG A 89 -6.00 9.01 6.41
CA ARG A 89 -7.26 8.61 5.76
C ARG A 89 -8.05 7.61 6.60
N TYR A 90 -7.38 6.60 7.13
CA TYR A 90 -8.02 5.59 7.97
C TYR A 90 -8.60 6.19 9.26
N GLN A 91 -7.82 7.00 9.97
CA GLN A 91 -8.27 7.62 11.21
C GLN A 91 -9.41 8.61 10.97
N PHE A 92 -9.35 9.39 9.88
CA PHE A 92 -10.43 10.27 9.48
C PHE A 92 -11.70 9.49 9.18
N GLU A 93 -11.63 8.43 8.39
CA GLU A 93 -12.78 7.60 8.04
C GLU A 93 -13.40 6.94 9.27
N LYS A 94 -12.58 6.45 10.20
CA LYS A 94 -13.03 5.89 11.47
C LYS A 94 -13.83 6.91 12.29
N LYS A 95 -13.25 8.08 12.53
CA LYS A 95 -13.91 9.18 13.26
C LYS A 95 -15.16 9.67 12.55
N LEU A 96 -15.13 9.75 11.21
CA LEU A 96 -16.29 10.10 10.39
C LEU A 96 -17.45 9.15 10.65
N TYR A 97 -17.25 7.84 10.64
CA TYR A 97 -18.30 6.86 10.90
C TYR A 97 -18.79 6.90 12.35
N GLU A 98 -17.89 7.08 13.31
CA GLU A 98 -18.24 7.21 14.73
C GLU A 98 -19.16 8.42 14.97
N GLU A 99 -18.82 9.59 14.45
CA GLU A 99 -19.65 10.79 14.59
C GLU A 99 -20.94 10.72 13.75
N ARG A 100 -20.87 10.15 12.55
CA ARG A 100 -22.00 9.99 11.64
C ARG A 100 -23.13 9.13 12.23
N ALA A 101 -22.80 8.22 13.15
CA ALA A 101 -23.80 7.41 13.86
C ALA A 101 -24.82 8.26 14.63
N ALA A 102 -24.44 9.48 15.04
CA ALA A 102 -25.33 10.43 15.72
C ALA A 102 -26.10 11.35 14.75
N GLY A 103 -25.81 11.32 13.45
CA GLY A 103 -26.46 12.14 12.43
C GLY A 103 -25.55 12.64 11.34
N GLU A 104 -26.06 13.51 10.46
CA GLU A 104 -25.31 14.08 9.36
C GLU A 104 -24.27 15.10 9.85
N LEU A 105 -23.06 15.04 9.28
CA LEU A 105 -22.00 15.99 9.60
C LEU A 105 -22.00 17.16 8.62
N SER A 106 -21.84 18.37 9.13
CA SER A 106 -21.66 19.55 8.30
C SER A 106 -20.27 19.53 7.60
N VAL A 107 -20.16 20.21 6.46
CA VAL A 107 -18.85 20.41 5.78
C VAL A 107 -17.83 21.06 6.71
N SER A 108 -18.26 21.98 7.59
CA SER A 108 -17.39 22.60 8.59
C SER A 108 -16.82 21.56 9.56
N ARG A 109 -17.67 20.61 10.06
CA ARG A 109 -17.18 19.55 10.93
C ARG A 109 -16.21 18.61 10.20
N LEU A 110 -16.51 18.22 8.96
CA LEU A 110 -15.60 17.40 8.15
C LEU A 110 -14.23 18.04 7.97
N LYS A 111 -14.18 19.35 7.70
CA LYS A 111 -12.92 20.11 7.61
C LYS A 111 -12.14 20.11 8.92
N THR A 112 -12.83 20.37 10.03
CA THR A 112 -12.21 20.34 11.37
C THR A 112 -11.67 18.96 11.69
N LEU A 113 -12.46 17.92 11.46
CA LEU A 113 -12.09 16.53 11.70
C LEU A 113 -10.84 16.11 10.91
N MET A 114 -10.76 16.54 9.64
CA MET A 114 -9.60 16.27 8.80
C MET A 114 -8.34 16.96 9.31
N VAL A 115 -8.43 18.23 9.69
CA VAL A 115 -7.30 19.00 10.25
C VAL A 115 -6.82 18.38 11.57
N GLU A 116 -7.74 18.05 12.48
CA GLU A 116 -7.43 17.38 13.76
C GLU A 116 -6.69 16.05 13.51
N THR A 117 -7.18 15.26 12.55
CA THR A 117 -6.58 13.97 12.22
C THR A 117 -5.19 14.09 11.59
N GLN A 118 -4.98 15.07 10.71
CA GLN A 118 -3.65 15.34 10.15
C GLN A 118 -2.66 15.72 11.24
N ARG A 119 -3.04 16.57 12.20
CA ARG A 119 -2.20 16.95 13.33
C ARG A 119 -1.82 15.77 14.23
N GLU A 120 -2.79 14.89 14.49
CA GLU A 120 -2.53 13.68 15.30
C GLU A 120 -1.53 12.73 14.64
N VAL A 121 -1.66 12.53 13.33
CA VAL A 121 -0.83 11.55 12.60
C VAL A 121 0.52 12.14 12.20
N PHE A 122 0.53 13.35 11.65
CA PHE A 122 1.77 13.99 11.19
C PHE A 122 2.58 14.61 12.34
N GLY A 123 1.95 14.92 13.48
CA GLY A 123 2.63 15.58 14.59
C GLY A 123 3.22 16.93 14.17
N GLU A 124 4.51 17.12 14.43
CA GLU A 124 5.23 18.36 14.14
C GLU A 124 5.88 18.42 12.73
N VAL A 125 5.57 17.43 11.86
CA VAL A 125 6.16 17.37 10.51
C VAL A 125 5.60 18.47 9.61
N LEU A 126 4.34 18.86 9.81
CA LEU A 126 3.72 19.94 9.03
C LEU A 126 4.04 21.31 9.64
N GLU A 127 4.31 22.28 8.76
CA GLU A 127 4.35 23.67 9.16
C GLU A 127 2.98 24.09 9.74
N LYS A 128 2.98 25.11 10.60
CA LYS A 128 1.76 25.65 11.17
C LYS A 128 0.81 26.16 10.08
N GLY A 129 -0.36 25.54 9.98
CA GLY A 129 -1.37 25.84 8.96
C GLY A 129 -1.13 25.13 7.62
N GLY A 130 -0.23 24.14 7.56
CA GLY A 130 0.02 23.31 6.39
C GLY A 130 -0.98 22.17 6.20
N GLU A 131 -1.97 22.02 7.10
CA GLU A 131 -3.00 21.01 6.98
C GLU A 131 -3.98 21.37 5.83
N ASP A 132 -4.40 20.36 5.07
CA ASP A 132 -5.44 20.51 4.04
C ASP A 132 -6.80 20.10 4.59
N PRO A 133 -7.70 21.05 4.90
CA PRO A 133 -9.03 20.73 5.41
C PRO A 133 -9.94 20.04 4.39
N TYR A 134 -9.58 20.06 3.10
CA TYR A 134 -10.32 19.41 2.02
C TYR A 134 -9.66 18.13 1.50
N PHE A 135 -8.63 17.63 2.15
CA PHE A 135 -7.91 16.44 1.74
C PHE A 135 -8.83 15.24 1.45
N TRP A 136 -9.87 15.04 2.27
CA TRP A 136 -10.90 14.03 2.06
C TRP A 136 -11.66 14.20 0.74
N ALA A 137 -11.88 15.44 0.27
CA ALA A 137 -12.68 15.71 -0.92
C ALA A 137 -12.00 15.24 -2.22
N SER A 138 -10.67 15.14 -2.23
CA SER A 138 -9.88 14.71 -3.39
C SER A 138 -9.60 13.21 -3.44
N LYS A 139 -10.00 12.43 -2.42
CA LYS A 139 -9.65 11.01 -2.31
C LYS A 139 -10.83 10.12 -2.70
N LEU A 140 -10.77 9.55 -3.90
CA LEU A 140 -11.80 8.65 -4.44
C LEU A 140 -12.20 7.53 -3.46
N HIS A 141 -11.26 7.05 -2.66
CA HIS A 141 -11.44 5.96 -1.70
C HIS A 141 -12.59 6.18 -0.69
N PHE A 142 -12.92 7.43 -0.37
CA PHE A 142 -14.05 7.76 0.50
C PHE A 142 -15.42 7.71 -0.20
N TYR A 143 -15.45 7.56 -1.52
CA TYR A 143 -16.66 7.64 -2.35
C TYR A 143 -17.03 6.32 -3.02
N ILE A 144 -16.30 5.24 -2.73
CA ILE A 144 -16.58 3.91 -3.28
C ILE A 144 -17.67 3.27 -2.44
N THR A 145 -18.92 3.34 -2.91
CA THR A 145 -20.07 2.70 -2.28
C THR A 145 -19.90 1.17 -2.28
N GLY A 146 -20.02 0.53 -1.18
CA GLY A 146 -19.89 -0.93 -1.04
C GLY A 146 -18.50 -1.41 -0.61
N VAL A 147 -17.52 -0.50 -0.55
CA VAL A 147 -16.21 -0.79 0.03
C VAL A 147 -15.86 0.30 1.04
N THR A 148 -15.90 -0.05 2.31
CA THR A 148 -15.52 0.84 3.42
C THR A 148 -14.07 0.60 3.82
N PHE A 149 -13.42 1.61 4.40
CA PHE A 149 -12.03 1.53 4.87
C PHE A 149 -11.02 1.09 3.79
N TYR A 150 -11.24 1.49 2.53
CA TYR A 150 -10.37 1.14 1.40
C TYR A 150 -9.05 1.94 1.39
N ASN A 151 -8.46 2.15 2.56
CA ASN A 151 -7.18 2.85 2.74
C ASN A 151 -6.18 1.97 3.52
N PHE A 152 -6.55 1.40 4.67
CA PHE A 152 -5.61 0.61 5.49
C PHE A 152 -4.97 -0.60 4.76
N PRO A 153 -5.58 -1.24 3.75
CA PRO A 153 -4.96 -2.35 3.03
C PRO A 153 -3.59 -2.01 2.44
N TYR A 154 -3.41 -0.77 2.02
CA TYR A 154 -2.13 -0.31 1.48
C TYR A 154 -1.02 -0.31 2.54
N THR A 155 -1.28 0.22 3.73
CA THR A 155 -0.30 0.17 4.84
C THR A 155 -0.02 -1.26 5.27
N PHE A 156 -1.06 -2.09 5.37
CA PHE A 156 -0.91 -3.50 5.74
C PHE A 156 -0.06 -4.26 4.71
N GLY A 157 -0.40 -4.16 3.43
CA GLY A 157 0.33 -4.80 2.33
C GLY A 157 1.78 -4.34 2.28
N PHE A 158 2.03 -3.04 2.45
CA PHE A 158 3.36 -2.47 2.50
C PHE A 158 4.21 -3.05 3.64
N LEU A 159 3.67 -3.16 4.84
CA LEU A 159 4.39 -3.72 5.99
C LEU A 159 4.60 -5.24 5.85
N LEU A 160 3.57 -5.97 5.42
CA LEU A 160 3.64 -7.41 5.20
C LEU A 160 4.69 -7.77 4.15
N SER A 161 4.66 -7.09 3.00
CA SER A 161 5.62 -7.35 1.92
C SER A 161 7.06 -7.04 2.34
N ARG A 162 7.29 -6.03 3.18
CA ARG A 162 8.62 -5.77 3.76
C ARG A 162 9.08 -6.87 4.69
N GLY A 163 8.19 -7.43 5.50
CA GLY A 163 8.48 -8.61 6.31
C GLY A 163 8.88 -9.81 5.44
N LEU A 164 8.07 -10.13 4.42
CA LEU A 164 8.36 -11.19 3.46
C LEU A 164 9.66 -10.97 2.71
N PHE A 165 9.91 -9.73 2.27
CA PHE A 165 11.15 -9.39 1.58
C PHE A 165 12.39 -9.51 2.48
N SER A 166 12.26 -9.19 3.77
CA SER A 166 13.34 -9.40 4.74
C SER A 166 13.71 -10.87 4.87
N ILE A 167 12.73 -11.77 4.87
CA ILE A 167 12.96 -13.23 4.86
C ILE A 167 13.64 -13.65 3.55
N PHE A 168 13.14 -13.15 2.41
CA PHE A 168 13.76 -13.40 1.10
C PHE A 168 15.23 -12.97 1.06
N LYS A 169 15.56 -11.82 1.64
CA LYS A 169 16.97 -11.36 1.73
C LYS A 169 17.86 -12.29 2.55
N GLN A 170 17.32 -12.98 3.54
CA GLN A 170 18.05 -13.90 4.40
C GLN A 170 18.19 -15.30 3.77
N GLU A 171 17.14 -15.81 3.15
CA GLU A 171 17.07 -17.20 2.67
C GLU A 171 17.28 -17.33 1.15
N GLY A 172 17.21 -16.22 0.41
CA GLY A 172 17.34 -16.23 -1.04
C GLY A 172 16.27 -17.08 -1.74
N ALA A 173 16.68 -17.82 -2.76
CA ALA A 173 15.79 -18.66 -3.56
C ALA A 173 15.07 -19.75 -2.77
N ALA A 174 15.59 -20.16 -1.61
CA ALA A 174 14.94 -21.16 -0.75
C ALA A 174 13.59 -20.68 -0.17
N PHE A 175 13.38 -19.37 -0.08
CA PHE A 175 12.14 -18.76 0.36
C PHE A 175 11.02 -18.86 -0.69
N LEU A 176 11.35 -18.87 -1.99
CA LEU A 176 10.36 -18.73 -3.07
C LEU A 176 9.21 -19.75 -3.02
N PRO A 177 9.43 -21.05 -2.77
CA PRO A 177 8.32 -22.00 -2.68
C PRO A 177 7.31 -21.64 -1.59
N ARG A 178 7.77 -21.13 -0.43
CA ARG A 178 6.89 -20.70 0.65
C ARG A 178 6.14 -19.42 0.29
N TYR A 179 6.80 -18.50 -0.42
CA TYR A 179 6.16 -17.29 -0.91
C TYR A 179 5.06 -17.60 -1.94
N GLU A 180 5.31 -18.50 -2.88
CA GLU A 180 4.30 -18.97 -3.83
C GLU A 180 3.11 -19.65 -3.13
N GLU A 181 3.36 -20.46 -2.11
CA GLU A 181 2.30 -21.08 -1.33
C GLU A 181 1.50 -20.04 -0.53
N PHE A 182 2.17 -19.04 0.07
CA PHE A 182 1.50 -17.89 0.69
C PHE A 182 0.54 -17.23 -0.29
N LEU A 183 1.00 -16.89 -1.50
CA LEU A 183 0.17 -16.26 -2.53
C LEU A 183 -1.00 -17.14 -2.96
N ARG A 184 -0.78 -18.44 -3.07
CA ARG A 184 -1.83 -19.43 -3.44
C ARG A 184 -2.95 -19.50 -2.41
N LEU A 185 -2.62 -19.33 -1.13
CA LEU A 185 -3.56 -19.45 -0.03
C LEU A 185 -4.32 -18.17 0.30
N THR A 186 -3.99 -17.05 -0.29
CA THR A 186 -4.55 -15.73 0.05
C THR A 186 -6.09 -15.65 0.01
N GLY A 187 -6.73 -16.44 -0.83
CA GLY A 187 -8.20 -16.53 -0.92
C GLY A 187 -8.81 -17.73 -0.18
N SER A 188 -8.02 -18.46 0.61
CA SER A 188 -8.45 -19.71 1.23
C SER A 188 -8.57 -19.64 2.76
N ASP A 189 -8.02 -18.61 3.38
CA ASP A 189 -8.04 -18.40 4.83
C ASP A 189 -8.07 -16.91 5.17
N SER A 190 -8.15 -16.57 6.47
CA SER A 190 -8.00 -15.22 6.97
C SER A 190 -6.58 -14.67 6.69
N ALA A 191 -6.41 -13.35 6.67
CA ALA A 191 -5.10 -12.73 6.46
C ALA A 191 -4.07 -13.20 7.51
N GLU A 192 -4.49 -13.35 8.77
CA GLU A 192 -3.66 -13.86 9.86
C GLU A 192 -3.32 -15.35 9.69
N GLY A 193 -4.27 -16.15 9.16
CA GLY A 193 -4.07 -17.58 8.89
C GLY A 193 -3.04 -17.82 7.80
N VAL A 194 -3.11 -17.02 6.73
CA VAL A 194 -2.20 -17.13 5.57
C VAL A 194 -0.79 -16.59 5.90
N ALA A 195 -0.68 -15.62 6.82
CA ALA A 195 0.60 -15.02 7.20
C ALA A 195 1.43 -15.84 8.21
N ARG A 196 0.93 -16.97 8.70
CA ARG A 196 1.62 -17.91 9.63
C ARG A 196 2.44 -18.94 8.89
#